data_78146f06e53e8d71151d14f6ac51d13d
#
_entry.id   78146f06e53e8d71151d14f6ac51d13d
#
_cell.length_a   1.000
_cell.length_b   1.000
_cell.length_c   1.000
_cell.angle_alpha   90.00
_cell.angle_beta   90.00
_cell.angle_gamma   90.00
#
_symmetry.space_group_name_H-M   'P 1'
#
loop_
_entity.id
_entity.type
_entity.pdbx_description
1 polymer ?
#
loop_
_entity_poly.entity_id
_entity_poly.type
_entity_poly.pdbx_seq_one_letter_code
_entity_poly.pdbx_strand_id
1 'polypeptide(L)'
;MQTFTDISALREQIKQYKRDGRKVAFVPTMGNLHEGHLTLVRKAREHADIVVVSIFVNPMQFERADDLNNYPRTLEDDLSKLNGEGVELVFTPTPEVIYPEGLDKQTFVEVPGLSSMLEGASRPGHFRGVSTIVTKLFNIVQPEVACFGEKDFQQLAIIRKMVEDMAMDIEIIGVPTVREMDGLAMSSRNGLLTLDERQRAPVLARTMRWISSAIRGGRDDYASIVEDANDQLRAAGLQPDEIFIRDARTLQTITAETTQAVILMSAFLGKARLIDNQTVDMTTEAAEESSEG
;
A
#
# COMPACT_ATOMS: atom_id res chain seq x y z
N MET A 1 21.03 3.11 15.27
CA MET A 1 20.59 2.99 13.86
C MET A 1 21.76 3.24 12.92
N GLN A 2 21.95 2.37 11.94
CA GLN A 2 22.97 2.52 10.90
C GLN A 2 22.30 2.74 9.55
N THR A 3 22.86 3.64 8.73
CA THR A 3 22.33 3.97 7.39
C THR A 3 23.31 3.50 6.32
N PHE A 4 22.80 2.82 5.31
CA PHE A 4 23.57 2.27 4.20
C PHE A 4 23.05 2.79 2.86
N THR A 5 23.97 3.11 1.96
CA THR A 5 23.68 3.45 0.56
C THR A 5 24.16 2.37 -0.40
N ASP A 6 25.05 1.50 0.06
CA ASP A 6 25.67 0.43 -0.70
C ASP A 6 25.07 -0.94 -0.35
N ILE A 7 24.78 -1.74 -1.39
CA ILE A 7 24.17 -3.07 -1.24
C ILE A 7 25.08 -4.03 -0.47
N SER A 8 26.37 -4.04 -0.79
CA SER A 8 27.31 -5.01 -0.22
C SER A 8 27.52 -4.77 1.27
N ALA A 9 27.65 -3.50 1.68
CA ALA A 9 27.79 -3.12 3.07
C ALA A 9 26.54 -3.47 3.90
N LEU A 10 25.34 -3.19 3.36
CA LEU A 10 24.07 -3.57 3.99
C LEU A 10 23.97 -5.10 4.16
N ARG A 11 24.27 -5.85 3.10
CA ARG A 11 24.22 -7.33 3.13
C ARG A 11 25.17 -7.92 4.17
N GLU A 12 26.37 -7.39 4.29
CA GLU A 12 27.33 -7.90 5.28
C GLU A 12 26.80 -7.71 6.71
N GLN A 13 26.23 -6.55 7.00
CA GLN A 13 25.62 -6.31 8.31
C GLN A 13 24.42 -7.23 8.58
N ILE A 14 23.55 -7.44 7.60
CA ILE A 14 22.40 -8.36 7.72
C ILE A 14 22.90 -9.81 7.95
N LYS A 15 23.90 -10.25 7.18
CA LYS A 15 24.48 -11.59 7.36
C LYS A 15 25.06 -11.77 8.77
N GLN A 16 25.65 -10.73 9.35
CA GLN A 16 26.16 -10.80 10.72
C GLN A 16 25.01 -11.04 11.71
N TYR A 17 23.90 -10.29 11.62
CA TYR A 17 22.73 -10.52 12.46
C TYR A 17 22.15 -11.94 12.29
N LYS A 18 22.09 -12.44 11.08
CA LYS A 18 21.59 -13.81 10.81
C LYS A 18 22.52 -14.90 11.38
N ARG A 19 23.85 -14.72 11.32
CA ARG A 19 24.80 -15.62 11.99
C ARG A 19 24.61 -15.65 13.50
N ASP A 20 24.19 -14.52 14.09
CA ASP A 20 23.86 -14.40 15.52
C ASP A 20 22.45 -14.94 15.85
N GLY A 21 21.78 -15.59 14.89
CA GLY A 21 20.46 -16.20 15.05
C GLY A 21 19.31 -15.21 15.08
N ARG A 22 19.51 -13.96 14.65
CA ARG A 22 18.50 -12.91 14.68
C ARG A 22 17.64 -12.94 13.42
N LYS A 23 16.33 -12.84 13.62
CA LYS A 23 15.31 -12.73 12.59
C LYS A 23 15.22 -11.30 12.09
N VAL A 24 15.10 -11.12 10.78
CA VAL A 24 15.05 -9.81 10.11
C VAL A 24 13.66 -9.55 9.54
N ALA A 25 13.08 -8.40 9.87
CA ALA A 25 11.89 -7.87 9.21
C ALA A 25 12.24 -6.67 8.34
N PHE A 26 11.45 -6.46 7.30
CA PHE A 26 11.67 -5.42 6.32
C PHE A 26 10.42 -4.55 6.10
N VAL A 27 10.62 -3.24 6.00
CA VAL A 27 9.59 -2.26 5.66
C VAL A 27 10.10 -1.39 4.50
N PRO A 28 9.69 -1.67 3.25
CA PRO A 28 10.03 -0.81 2.12
C PRO A 28 9.17 0.46 2.13
N THR A 29 9.81 1.61 1.92
CA THR A 29 9.14 2.91 1.83
C THR A 29 9.73 3.77 0.72
N MET A 30 9.00 4.81 0.32
CA MET A 30 9.52 5.87 -0.54
C MET A 30 9.86 7.17 0.22
N GLY A 31 9.93 7.09 1.55
CA GLY A 31 10.18 8.27 2.38
C GLY A 31 8.95 9.13 2.64
N ASN A 32 9.17 10.35 3.13
CA ASN A 32 8.12 11.25 3.63
C ASN A 32 7.20 10.54 4.63
N LEU A 33 7.84 9.98 5.67
CA LEU A 33 7.24 9.08 6.61
C LEU A 33 6.21 9.77 7.51
N HIS A 34 5.11 9.09 7.75
CA HIS A 34 4.05 9.49 8.66
C HIS A 34 3.70 8.34 9.61
N GLU A 35 2.77 8.54 10.52
CA GLU A 35 2.38 7.55 11.53
C GLU A 35 1.96 6.19 10.91
N GLY A 36 1.39 6.20 9.72
CA GLY A 36 1.11 4.96 8.99
C GLY A 36 2.35 4.10 8.74
N HIS A 37 3.46 4.71 8.32
CA HIS A 37 4.73 4.02 8.13
C HIS A 37 5.34 3.56 9.45
N LEU A 38 5.27 4.40 10.50
CA LEU A 38 5.80 4.04 11.81
C LEU A 38 5.04 2.87 12.45
N THR A 39 3.75 2.77 12.16
CA THR A 39 2.94 1.60 12.55
C THR A 39 3.43 0.32 11.86
N LEU A 40 3.85 0.38 10.59
CA LEU A 40 4.49 -0.76 9.90
C LEU A 40 5.79 -1.20 10.62
N VAL A 41 6.61 -0.23 11.02
CA VAL A 41 7.86 -0.48 11.76
C VAL A 41 7.59 -1.17 13.09
N ARG A 42 6.61 -0.68 13.86
CA ARG A 42 6.21 -1.30 15.13
C ARG A 42 5.69 -2.71 14.92
N LYS A 43 4.89 -2.92 13.86
CA LYS A 43 4.40 -4.26 13.51
C LYS A 43 5.55 -5.21 13.12
N ALA A 44 6.50 -4.72 12.33
CA ALA A 44 7.69 -5.49 11.98
C ALA A 44 8.48 -5.93 13.23
N ARG A 45 8.62 -5.04 14.21
CA ARG A 45 9.29 -5.32 15.48
C ARG A 45 8.62 -6.44 16.30
N GLU A 46 7.31 -6.61 16.19
CA GLU A 46 6.60 -7.71 16.86
C GLU A 46 6.98 -9.09 16.30
N HIS A 47 7.50 -9.15 15.08
CA HIS A 47 7.75 -10.38 14.32
C HIS A 47 9.23 -10.72 14.14
N ALA A 48 10.14 -9.82 14.47
CA ALA A 48 11.58 -10.02 14.24
C ALA A 48 12.44 -9.21 15.23
N ASP A 49 13.70 -9.62 15.34
CA ASP A 49 14.67 -8.98 16.25
C ASP A 49 15.29 -7.72 15.64
N ILE A 50 15.41 -7.69 14.31
CA ILE A 50 16.05 -6.63 13.54
C ILE A 50 15.03 -6.08 12.53
N VAL A 51 14.85 -4.76 12.53
CA VAL A 51 14.03 -4.08 11.53
C VAL A 51 14.92 -3.32 10.56
N VAL A 52 14.75 -3.62 9.28
CA VAL A 52 15.36 -2.91 8.16
C VAL A 52 14.28 -2.09 7.46
N VAL A 53 14.53 -0.81 7.24
CA VAL A 53 13.64 0.08 6.49
C VAL A 53 14.39 0.57 5.26
N SER A 54 13.77 0.55 4.08
CA SER A 54 14.31 1.23 2.91
C SER A 54 13.57 2.54 2.65
N ILE A 55 14.32 3.55 2.21
CA ILE A 55 13.80 4.82 1.70
C ILE A 55 14.32 4.97 0.29
N PHE A 56 13.46 4.71 -0.68
CA PHE A 56 13.82 4.78 -2.10
C PHE A 56 12.61 5.20 -2.94
N VAL A 57 12.70 6.35 -3.58
CA VAL A 57 11.70 6.82 -4.55
C VAL A 57 11.97 6.12 -5.88
N ASN A 58 11.19 5.08 -6.15
CA ASN A 58 11.41 4.18 -7.29
C ASN A 58 10.96 4.80 -8.61
N PRO A 59 11.87 5.18 -9.52
CA PRO A 59 11.48 5.81 -10.78
C PRO A 59 10.69 4.88 -11.71
N MET A 60 10.86 3.55 -11.61
CA MET A 60 10.20 2.58 -12.48
C MET A 60 8.67 2.54 -12.30
N GLN A 61 8.15 2.95 -11.15
CA GLN A 61 6.70 2.95 -10.87
C GLN A 61 6.00 4.27 -11.15
N PHE A 62 6.72 5.29 -11.62
CA PHE A 62 6.16 6.58 -12.00
C PHE A 62 5.97 6.66 -13.52
N GLU A 63 4.74 6.97 -13.96
CA GLU A 63 4.46 7.19 -15.37
C GLU A 63 4.90 8.58 -15.83
N ARG A 64 4.81 9.57 -14.93
CA ARG A 64 5.04 10.98 -15.23
C ARG A 64 6.29 11.48 -14.52
N ALA A 65 7.19 12.08 -15.28
CA ALA A 65 8.40 12.70 -14.73
C ALA A 65 8.07 13.78 -13.68
N ASP A 66 6.98 14.53 -13.87
CA ASP A 66 6.56 15.57 -12.93
C ASP A 66 6.17 15.00 -11.57
N ASP A 67 5.46 13.87 -11.54
CA ASP A 67 5.08 13.19 -10.27
C ASP A 67 6.33 12.67 -9.54
N LEU A 68 7.26 12.09 -10.28
CA LEU A 68 8.54 11.64 -9.73
C LEU A 68 9.37 12.82 -9.18
N ASN A 69 9.48 13.91 -9.93
CA ASN A 69 10.30 15.07 -9.55
C ASN A 69 9.71 15.82 -8.35
N ASN A 70 8.38 15.86 -8.26
CA ASN A 70 7.67 16.56 -7.18
C ASN A 70 7.38 15.65 -5.97
N TYR A 71 7.77 14.37 -6.02
CA TYR A 71 7.55 13.49 -4.87
C TYR A 71 8.30 14.01 -3.65
N PRO A 72 7.66 14.14 -2.47
CA PRO A 72 8.28 14.72 -1.27
C PRO A 72 9.51 13.93 -0.82
N ARG A 73 10.61 14.63 -0.56
CA ARG A 73 11.85 14.04 -0.04
C ARG A 73 12.24 14.74 1.25
N THR A 74 12.19 14.00 2.36
CA THR A 74 12.38 14.50 3.73
C THR A 74 13.32 13.57 4.51
N LEU A 75 14.49 13.25 3.94
CA LEU A 75 15.37 12.19 4.44
C LEU A 75 15.81 12.41 5.89
N GLU A 76 16.21 13.64 6.28
CA GLU A 76 16.67 13.92 7.65
C GLU A 76 15.55 13.70 8.68
N ASP A 77 14.34 14.19 8.38
CA ASP A 77 13.16 13.98 9.23
C ASP A 77 12.75 12.50 9.30
N ASP A 78 12.81 11.81 8.17
CA ASP A 78 12.53 10.38 8.08
C ASP A 78 13.51 9.57 8.94
N LEU A 79 14.81 9.84 8.85
CA LEU A 79 15.84 9.18 9.66
C LEU A 79 15.65 9.47 11.16
N SER A 80 15.27 10.69 11.52
CA SER A 80 14.95 11.04 12.90
C SER A 80 13.77 10.24 13.45
N LYS A 81 12.70 10.12 12.68
CA LYS A 81 11.52 9.30 13.04
C LYS A 81 11.89 7.83 13.21
N LEU A 82 12.63 7.25 12.26
CA LEU A 82 13.04 5.85 12.33
C LEU A 82 13.97 5.58 13.52
N ASN A 83 14.86 6.50 13.83
CA ASN A 83 15.70 6.40 15.02
C ASN A 83 14.87 6.41 16.30
N GLY A 84 13.83 7.23 16.36
CA GLY A 84 12.89 7.27 17.48
C GLY A 84 12.12 5.95 17.68
N GLU A 85 11.89 5.20 16.61
CA GLU A 85 11.26 3.87 16.65
C GLU A 85 12.27 2.74 16.90
N GLY A 86 13.55 3.04 17.08
CA GLY A 86 14.58 2.05 17.37
C GLY A 86 14.94 1.13 16.20
N VAL A 87 14.76 1.61 14.95
CA VAL A 87 15.16 0.87 13.73
C VAL A 87 16.67 0.62 13.73
N GLU A 88 17.09 -0.60 13.44
CA GLU A 88 18.51 -0.96 13.42
C GLU A 88 19.19 -0.51 12.13
N LEU A 89 18.60 -0.77 10.97
CA LEU A 89 19.20 -0.53 9.67
C LEU A 89 18.26 0.26 8.76
N VAL A 90 18.80 1.28 8.08
CA VAL A 90 18.09 2.02 7.04
C VAL A 90 18.89 1.94 5.75
N PHE A 91 18.23 1.59 4.66
CA PHE A 91 18.79 1.52 3.31
C PHE A 91 18.27 2.68 2.46
N THR A 92 19.18 3.55 2.03
CA THR A 92 18.88 4.76 1.27
C THR A 92 19.68 4.80 -0.05
N PRO A 93 19.43 3.84 -0.97
CA PRO A 93 20.17 3.77 -2.22
C PRO A 93 19.78 4.89 -3.18
N THR A 94 20.69 5.18 -4.13
CA THR A 94 20.35 6.01 -5.28
C THR A 94 19.80 5.16 -6.44
N PRO A 95 19.15 5.79 -7.45
CA PRO A 95 18.71 5.07 -8.65
C PRO A 95 19.83 4.33 -9.36
N GLU A 96 21.04 4.86 -9.39
CA GLU A 96 22.21 4.25 -10.01
C GLU A 96 22.67 2.97 -9.28
N VAL A 97 22.46 2.90 -7.97
CA VAL A 97 22.74 1.69 -7.16
C VAL A 97 21.72 0.60 -7.47
N ILE A 98 20.45 0.96 -7.60
CA ILE A 98 19.37 -0.01 -7.86
C ILE A 98 19.29 -0.39 -9.35
N TYR A 99 19.48 0.55 -10.26
CA TYR A 99 19.38 0.40 -11.71
C TYR A 99 20.66 0.85 -12.42
N PRO A 100 21.79 0.14 -12.26
CA PRO A 100 23.10 0.62 -12.74
C PRO A 100 23.21 0.77 -14.25
N GLU A 101 22.39 0.04 -15.01
CA GLU A 101 22.34 0.16 -16.49
C GLU A 101 21.12 0.94 -17.00
N GLY A 102 20.38 1.61 -16.09
CA GLY A 102 19.15 2.34 -16.40
C GLY A 102 17.91 1.44 -16.45
N LEU A 103 16.74 2.07 -16.54
CA LEU A 103 15.45 1.37 -16.46
C LEU A 103 15.18 0.50 -17.69
N ASP A 104 15.61 0.93 -18.87
CA ASP A 104 15.31 0.27 -20.16
C ASP A 104 15.97 -1.11 -20.30
N LYS A 105 17.05 -1.32 -19.57
CA LYS A 105 17.81 -2.61 -19.59
C LYS A 105 17.56 -3.47 -18.36
N GLN A 106 16.73 -3.00 -17.43
CA GLN A 106 16.44 -3.69 -16.19
C GLN A 106 15.55 -4.90 -16.43
N THR A 107 15.94 -6.06 -15.94
CA THR A 107 15.03 -7.20 -15.76
C THR A 107 13.84 -6.76 -14.92
N PHE A 108 12.63 -7.08 -15.33
CA PHE A 108 11.43 -6.73 -14.59
C PHE A 108 10.65 -7.97 -14.13
N VAL A 109 9.87 -7.78 -13.08
CA VAL A 109 8.92 -8.76 -12.55
C VAL A 109 7.52 -8.20 -12.71
N GLU A 110 6.61 -8.97 -13.28
CA GLU A 110 5.22 -8.59 -13.47
C GLU A 110 4.31 -9.74 -13.03
N VAL A 111 3.25 -9.41 -12.32
CA VAL A 111 2.22 -10.38 -11.91
C VAL A 111 1.08 -10.31 -12.91
N PRO A 112 0.92 -11.31 -13.81
CA PRO A 112 -0.09 -11.27 -14.86
C PRO A 112 -1.51 -11.15 -14.29
N GLY A 113 -2.36 -10.42 -14.99
CA GLY A 113 -3.73 -10.15 -14.57
C GLY A 113 -3.81 -9.03 -13.54
N LEU A 114 -3.33 -9.25 -12.32
CA LEU A 114 -3.39 -8.26 -11.24
C LEU A 114 -2.66 -6.94 -11.56
N SER A 115 -1.56 -7.00 -12.32
CA SER A 115 -0.78 -5.80 -12.67
C SER A 115 -1.46 -4.90 -13.71
N SER A 116 -2.45 -5.41 -14.46
CA SER A 116 -3.08 -4.71 -15.60
C SER A 116 -4.56 -4.43 -15.42
N MET A 117 -5.14 -4.75 -14.28
CA MET A 117 -6.55 -4.48 -13.97
C MET A 117 -6.69 -3.31 -12.98
N LEU A 118 -7.90 -2.77 -12.85
CA LEU A 118 -8.25 -1.69 -11.91
C LEU A 118 -7.25 -0.53 -12.03
N GLU A 119 -6.58 -0.14 -10.95
CA GLU A 119 -5.56 0.91 -10.98
C GLU A 119 -4.41 0.59 -11.96
N GLY A 120 -4.10 -0.69 -12.19
CA GLY A 120 -3.11 -1.10 -13.19
C GLY A 120 -3.54 -0.84 -14.64
N ALA A 121 -4.84 -0.76 -14.93
CA ALA A 121 -5.35 -0.38 -16.23
C ALA A 121 -5.22 1.13 -16.49
N SER A 122 -5.45 1.96 -15.46
CA SER A 122 -5.31 3.42 -15.53
C SER A 122 -3.87 3.90 -15.41
N ARG A 123 -2.97 3.07 -14.87
CA ARG A 123 -1.54 3.36 -14.65
C ARG A 123 -0.66 2.26 -15.26
N PRO A 124 -0.55 2.15 -16.60
CA PRO A 124 0.24 1.10 -17.24
C PRO A 124 1.70 1.10 -16.77
N GLY A 125 2.22 -0.08 -16.42
CA GLY A 125 3.59 -0.25 -15.92
C GLY A 125 3.83 0.08 -14.45
N HIS A 126 2.89 0.73 -13.76
CA HIS A 126 3.04 1.07 -12.34
C HIS A 126 3.31 -0.17 -11.48
N PHE A 127 2.46 -1.18 -11.53
CA PHE A 127 2.63 -2.38 -10.70
C PHE A 127 3.80 -3.26 -11.14
N ARG A 128 4.18 -3.25 -12.42
CA ARG A 128 5.45 -3.84 -12.86
C ARG A 128 6.63 -3.17 -12.15
N GLY A 129 6.62 -1.86 -12.05
CA GLY A 129 7.62 -1.10 -11.31
C GLY A 129 7.67 -1.48 -9.83
N VAL A 130 6.51 -1.63 -9.21
CA VAL A 130 6.40 -2.03 -7.79
C VAL A 130 6.92 -3.46 -7.58
N SER A 131 6.44 -4.44 -8.35
CA SER A 131 6.87 -5.83 -8.19
C SER A 131 8.37 -6.01 -8.50
N THR A 132 8.92 -5.26 -9.43
CA THR A 132 10.35 -5.28 -9.74
C THR A 132 11.19 -4.75 -8.59
N ILE A 133 10.88 -3.56 -8.05
CA ILE A 133 11.66 -2.99 -6.94
C ILE A 133 11.52 -3.84 -5.67
N VAL A 134 10.33 -4.31 -5.34
CA VAL A 134 10.11 -5.13 -4.15
C VAL A 134 10.91 -6.43 -4.25
N THR A 135 10.93 -7.09 -5.42
CA THR A 135 11.75 -8.28 -5.65
C THR A 135 13.24 -7.98 -5.45
N LYS A 136 13.74 -6.86 -6.00
CA LYS A 136 15.13 -6.45 -5.81
C LYS A 136 15.46 -6.21 -4.35
N LEU A 137 14.61 -5.49 -3.64
CA LEU A 137 14.81 -5.20 -2.21
C LEU A 137 14.73 -6.47 -1.37
N PHE A 138 13.84 -7.42 -1.68
CA PHE A 138 13.79 -8.72 -1.02
C PHE A 138 15.08 -9.52 -1.24
N ASN A 139 15.63 -9.50 -2.45
CA ASN A 139 16.91 -10.15 -2.74
C ASN A 139 18.10 -9.46 -2.06
N ILE A 140 18.02 -8.15 -1.83
CA ILE A 140 19.06 -7.39 -1.13
C ILE A 140 19.01 -7.67 0.37
N VAL A 141 17.85 -7.56 0.99
CA VAL A 141 17.66 -7.68 2.45
C VAL A 141 17.50 -9.13 2.89
N GLN A 142 16.87 -9.97 2.08
CA GLN A 142 16.54 -11.37 2.41
C GLN A 142 15.83 -11.48 3.77
N PRO A 143 14.70 -10.76 3.99
CA PRO A 143 14.00 -10.78 5.25
C PRO A 143 13.22 -12.07 5.43
N GLU A 144 12.96 -12.46 6.67
CA GLU A 144 11.98 -13.51 7.01
C GLU A 144 10.55 -12.97 7.00
N VAL A 145 10.39 -11.67 7.26
CA VAL A 145 9.08 -10.99 7.34
C VAL A 145 9.15 -9.64 6.63
N ALA A 146 8.11 -9.27 5.90
CA ALA A 146 7.96 -7.92 5.34
C ALA A 146 6.55 -7.38 5.62
N CYS A 147 6.46 -6.11 6.04
CA CYS A 147 5.21 -5.45 6.38
C CYS A 147 4.83 -4.42 5.33
N PHE A 148 3.56 -4.46 4.93
CA PHE A 148 2.96 -3.54 3.96
C PHE A 148 1.61 -3.02 4.49
N GLY A 149 1.28 -1.77 4.16
CA GLY A 149 -0.02 -1.20 4.51
C GLY A 149 -1.16 -1.74 3.65
N GLU A 150 -2.29 -2.05 4.25
CA GLU A 150 -3.52 -2.46 3.55
C GLU A 150 -4.15 -1.30 2.77
N LYS A 151 -3.72 -0.07 3.01
CA LYS A 151 -4.16 1.12 2.27
C LYS A 151 -3.94 0.97 0.76
N ASP A 152 -2.81 0.42 0.35
CA ASP A 152 -2.49 0.08 -1.04
C ASP A 152 -2.88 -1.38 -1.31
N PHE A 153 -4.19 -1.64 -1.27
CA PHE A 153 -4.79 -2.98 -1.26
C PHE A 153 -4.37 -3.83 -2.46
N GLN A 154 -4.46 -3.28 -3.68
CA GLN A 154 -4.06 -3.99 -4.89
C GLN A 154 -2.55 -4.26 -4.92
N GLN A 155 -1.73 -3.32 -4.46
CA GLN A 155 -0.30 -3.52 -4.31
C GLN A 155 0.03 -4.68 -3.37
N LEU A 156 -0.63 -4.74 -2.22
CA LEU A 156 -0.46 -5.84 -1.26
C LEU A 156 -0.87 -7.19 -1.87
N ALA A 157 -1.98 -7.24 -2.60
CA ALA A 157 -2.42 -8.44 -3.32
C ALA A 157 -1.39 -8.91 -4.36
N ILE A 158 -0.81 -7.98 -5.11
CA ILE A 158 0.24 -8.25 -6.10
C ILE A 158 1.51 -8.80 -5.42
N ILE A 159 1.94 -8.19 -4.32
CA ILE A 159 3.13 -8.63 -3.59
C ILE A 159 2.92 -10.04 -3.00
N ARG A 160 1.78 -10.32 -2.41
CA ARG A 160 1.45 -11.66 -1.90
C ARG A 160 1.47 -12.71 -3.01
N LYS A 161 0.83 -12.39 -4.15
CA LYS A 161 0.82 -13.29 -5.32
C LYS A 161 2.23 -13.54 -5.85
N MET A 162 3.02 -12.51 -5.97
CA MET A 162 4.43 -12.61 -6.40
C MET A 162 5.26 -13.51 -5.48
N VAL A 163 5.16 -13.31 -4.18
CA VAL A 163 5.87 -14.13 -3.17
C VAL A 163 5.47 -15.59 -3.27
N GLU A 164 4.17 -15.88 -3.40
CA GLU A 164 3.65 -17.23 -3.58
C GLU A 164 4.12 -17.87 -4.89
N ASP A 165 3.89 -17.20 -6.02
CA ASP A 165 4.22 -17.73 -7.36
C ASP A 165 5.73 -17.95 -7.54
N MET A 166 6.56 -17.12 -6.94
CA MET A 166 8.02 -17.22 -7.03
C MET A 166 8.64 -18.05 -5.89
N ALA A 167 7.81 -18.69 -5.06
CA ALA A 167 8.23 -19.51 -3.93
C ALA A 167 9.26 -18.80 -3.01
N MET A 168 9.05 -17.52 -2.75
CA MET A 168 9.89 -16.75 -1.83
C MET A 168 9.57 -17.13 -0.38
N ASP A 169 10.59 -17.42 0.41
CA ASP A 169 10.44 -17.75 1.83
C ASP A 169 10.37 -16.47 2.68
N ILE A 170 9.29 -15.71 2.51
CA ILE A 170 9.05 -14.43 3.18
C ILE A 170 7.59 -14.38 3.61
N GLU A 171 7.34 -14.14 4.90
CA GLU A 171 6.00 -13.87 5.40
C GLU A 171 5.60 -12.42 5.10
N ILE A 172 4.50 -12.23 4.39
CA ILE A 172 3.95 -10.90 4.08
C ILE A 172 2.84 -10.56 5.07
N ILE A 173 3.05 -9.51 5.85
CA ILE A 173 2.09 -9.02 6.84
C ILE A 173 1.43 -7.75 6.31
N GLY A 174 0.10 -7.80 6.17
CA GLY A 174 -0.73 -6.63 5.93
C GLY A 174 -1.03 -5.91 7.23
N VAL A 175 -0.86 -4.59 7.25
CA VAL A 175 -1.13 -3.75 8.42
C VAL A 175 -2.30 -2.84 8.11
N PRO A 176 -3.34 -2.80 8.97
CA PRO A 176 -4.52 -1.99 8.75
C PRO A 176 -4.20 -0.51 8.50
N THR A 177 -5.01 0.12 7.65
CA THR A 177 -4.87 1.54 7.32
C THR A 177 -4.95 2.40 8.58
N VAL A 178 -3.93 3.19 8.81
CA VAL A 178 -3.92 4.20 9.89
C VAL A 178 -4.66 5.45 9.41
N ARG A 179 -5.51 5.98 10.27
CA ARG A 179 -6.38 7.12 9.93
C ARG A 179 -6.18 8.28 10.88
N GLU A 180 -6.40 9.48 10.36
CA GLU A 180 -6.56 10.68 11.17
C GLU A 180 -7.84 10.59 12.03
N MET A 181 -7.97 11.46 13.02
CA MET A 181 -9.14 11.47 13.93
C MET A 181 -10.47 11.66 13.19
N ASP A 182 -10.47 12.33 12.04
CA ASP A 182 -11.64 12.55 11.19
C ASP A 182 -11.91 11.43 10.18
N GLY A 183 -11.10 10.38 10.21
CA GLY A 183 -11.23 9.18 9.40
C GLY A 183 -10.45 9.21 8.08
N LEU A 184 -9.79 10.31 7.74
CA LEU A 184 -8.95 10.38 6.55
C LEU A 184 -7.80 9.39 6.66
N ALA A 185 -7.61 8.53 5.65
CA ALA A 185 -6.45 7.64 5.59
C ALA A 185 -5.16 8.46 5.54
N MET A 186 -4.17 8.11 6.36
CA MET A 186 -2.88 8.77 6.35
C MET A 186 -2.16 8.50 5.03
N SER A 187 -1.60 9.54 4.44
CA SER A 187 -0.90 9.49 3.17
C SER A 187 0.13 10.61 3.08
N SER A 188 1.27 10.31 2.44
CA SER A 188 2.28 11.33 2.10
C SER A 188 1.70 12.44 1.20
N ARG A 189 0.64 12.17 0.44
CA ARG A 189 -0.04 13.16 -0.40
C ARG A 189 -0.96 14.10 0.36
N ASN A 190 -1.31 13.81 1.62
CA ASN A 190 -2.14 14.71 2.43
C ASN A 190 -1.46 16.08 2.67
N GLY A 191 -0.13 16.12 2.66
CA GLY A 191 0.64 17.37 2.74
C GLY A 191 0.50 18.30 1.53
N LEU A 192 -0.07 17.83 0.41
CA LEU A 192 -0.34 18.65 -0.78
C LEU A 192 -1.67 19.42 -0.69
N LEU A 193 -2.52 19.10 0.29
CA LEU A 193 -3.83 19.71 0.49
C LEU A 193 -3.70 21.09 1.13
N THR A 194 -4.46 22.06 0.61
CA THR A 194 -4.70 23.33 1.32
C THR A 194 -5.54 23.07 2.58
N LEU A 195 -5.64 24.05 3.47
CA LEU A 195 -6.46 23.92 4.68
C LEU A 195 -7.93 23.63 4.37
N ASP A 196 -8.50 24.29 3.36
CA ASP A 196 -9.88 24.06 2.92
C ASP A 196 -10.05 22.65 2.32
N GLU A 197 -9.12 22.22 1.46
CA GLU A 197 -9.12 20.87 0.89
C GLU A 197 -8.98 19.81 2.00
N ARG A 198 -8.09 20.03 2.98
CA ARG A 198 -7.92 19.11 4.11
C ARG A 198 -9.21 18.92 4.92
N GLN A 199 -10.02 19.97 5.09
CA GLN A 199 -11.31 19.88 5.78
C GLN A 199 -12.33 19.06 4.99
N ARG A 200 -12.26 19.07 3.66
CA ARG A 200 -13.15 18.31 2.77
C ARG A 200 -12.69 16.87 2.54
N ALA A 201 -11.40 16.60 2.62
CA ALA A 201 -10.80 15.28 2.33
C ALA A 201 -11.47 14.09 3.04
N PRO A 202 -11.92 14.18 4.32
CA PRO A 202 -12.59 13.08 5.01
C PRO A 202 -13.89 12.59 4.38
N VAL A 203 -14.43 13.32 3.40
CA VAL A 203 -15.62 12.87 2.67
C VAL A 203 -15.37 11.57 1.93
N LEU A 204 -14.13 11.32 1.47
CA LEU A 204 -13.77 10.05 0.82
C LEU A 204 -14.05 8.86 1.75
N ALA A 205 -13.57 8.91 2.99
CA ALA A 205 -13.80 7.88 3.99
C ALA A 205 -15.27 7.77 4.41
N ARG A 206 -15.99 8.89 4.48
CA ARG A 206 -17.44 8.88 4.79
C ARG A 206 -18.24 8.22 3.68
N THR A 207 -17.98 8.56 2.42
CA THR A 207 -18.64 7.96 1.27
C THR A 207 -18.35 6.45 1.20
N MET A 208 -17.12 6.04 1.49
CA MET A 208 -16.77 4.63 1.54
C MET A 208 -17.54 3.85 2.62
N ARG A 209 -17.68 4.43 3.82
CA ARG A 209 -18.52 3.84 4.87
C ARG A 209 -20.00 3.76 4.47
N TRP A 210 -20.50 4.75 3.72
CA TRP A 210 -21.85 4.72 3.18
C TRP A 210 -22.01 3.56 2.18
N ILE A 211 -21.07 3.36 1.25
CA ILE A 211 -21.07 2.19 0.34
C ILE A 211 -21.08 0.87 1.15
N SER A 212 -20.20 0.77 2.14
CA SER A 212 -20.12 -0.41 3.01
C SER A 212 -21.47 -0.70 3.71
N SER A 213 -22.12 0.34 4.21
CA SER A 213 -23.43 0.21 4.86
C SER A 213 -24.53 -0.20 3.87
N ALA A 214 -24.51 0.33 2.65
CA ALA A 214 -25.46 -0.05 1.60
C ALA A 214 -25.34 -1.53 1.23
N ILE A 215 -24.11 -2.04 1.07
CA ILE A 215 -23.83 -3.44 0.77
C ILE A 215 -24.29 -4.34 1.94
N ARG A 216 -23.94 -4.01 3.18
CA ARG A 216 -24.40 -4.75 4.37
C ARG A 216 -25.92 -4.73 4.53
N GLY A 217 -26.56 -3.66 4.07
CA GLY A 217 -28.02 -3.54 4.03
C GLY A 217 -28.68 -4.34 2.91
N GLY A 218 -27.91 -5.12 2.14
CA GLY A 218 -28.41 -6.02 1.10
C GLY A 218 -28.58 -5.39 -0.28
N ARG A 219 -28.06 -4.16 -0.50
CA ARG A 219 -28.03 -3.60 -1.86
C ARG A 219 -27.00 -4.35 -2.72
N ASP A 220 -27.43 -4.77 -3.89
CA ASP A 220 -26.60 -5.47 -4.90
C ASP A 220 -26.55 -4.69 -6.25
N ASP A 221 -27.19 -3.54 -6.33
CA ASP A 221 -27.17 -2.62 -7.47
C ASP A 221 -25.86 -1.77 -7.50
N TYR A 222 -24.71 -2.46 -7.57
CA TYR A 222 -23.39 -1.85 -7.40
C TYR A 222 -23.12 -0.67 -8.33
N ALA A 223 -23.64 -0.70 -9.57
CA ALA A 223 -23.49 0.41 -10.51
C ALA A 223 -24.18 1.68 -10.00
N SER A 224 -25.38 1.56 -9.44
CA SER A 224 -26.10 2.69 -8.85
C SER A 224 -25.42 3.18 -7.57
N ILE A 225 -24.91 2.28 -6.73
CA ILE A 225 -24.14 2.66 -5.53
C ILE A 225 -22.91 3.47 -5.91
N VAL A 226 -22.18 3.08 -6.97
CA VAL A 226 -21.01 3.82 -7.46
C VAL A 226 -21.40 5.20 -8.00
N GLU A 227 -22.51 5.32 -8.71
CA GLU A 227 -23.01 6.61 -9.20
C GLU A 227 -23.38 7.55 -8.05
N ASP A 228 -24.16 7.06 -7.09
CA ASP A 228 -24.52 7.81 -5.87
C ASP A 228 -23.26 8.27 -5.10
N ALA A 229 -22.26 7.42 -5.01
CA ALA A 229 -20.99 7.73 -4.35
C ALA A 229 -20.20 8.82 -5.11
N ASN A 230 -20.14 8.74 -6.43
CA ASN A 230 -19.55 9.78 -7.27
C ASN A 230 -20.21 11.13 -7.06
N ASP A 231 -21.52 11.16 -6.95
CA ASP A 231 -22.29 12.40 -6.71
C ASP A 231 -22.00 12.98 -5.31
N GLN A 232 -21.87 12.14 -4.29
CA GLN A 232 -21.45 12.58 -2.95
C GLN A 232 -20.06 13.23 -2.97
N LEU A 233 -19.10 12.64 -3.69
CA LEU A 233 -17.76 13.19 -3.82
C LEU A 233 -17.77 14.54 -4.57
N ARG A 234 -18.50 14.63 -5.69
CA ARG A 234 -18.64 15.88 -6.46
C ARG A 234 -19.28 16.98 -5.64
N ALA A 235 -20.33 16.67 -4.88
CA ALA A 235 -21.02 17.63 -4.01
C ALA A 235 -20.10 18.21 -2.93
N ALA A 236 -19.08 17.47 -2.50
CA ALA A 236 -18.05 17.92 -1.56
C ALA A 236 -16.85 18.59 -2.25
N GLY A 237 -16.87 18.75 -3.57
CA GLY A 237 -15.81 19.38 -4.34
C GLY A 237 -14.60 18.50 -4.63
N LEU A 238 -14.74 17.18 -4.51
CA LEU A 238 -13.75 16.23 -5.00
C LEU A 238 -14.08 15.86 -6.45
N GLN A 239 -13.07 15.56 -7.22
CA GLN A 239 -13.24 14.96 -8.55
C GLN A 239 -13.10 13.44 -8.41
N PRO A 240 -14.18 12.66 -8.53
CA PRO A 240 -14.10 11.21 -8.56
C PRO A 240 -13.15 10.73 -9.65
N ASP A 241 -12.37 9.71 -9.35
CA ASP A 241 -11.46 9.09 -10.30
C ASP A 241 -11.90 7.63 -10.52
N GLU A 242 -11.71 6.77 -9.55
CA GLU A 242 -12.11 5.36 -9.64
C GLU A 242 -12.85 4.93 -8.38
N ILE A 243 -13.97 4.21 -8.56
CA ILE A 243 -14.67 3.50 -7.49
C ILE A 243 -14.97 2.09 -7.99
N PHE A 244 -14.39 1.11 -7.32
CA PHE A 244 -14.59 -0.31 -7.63
C PHE A 244 -15.16 -1.04 -6.41
N ILE A 245 -16.12 -1.92 -6.64
CA ILE A 245 -16.61 -2.90 -5.68
C ILE A 245 -16.31 -4.27 -6.26
N ARG A 246 -15.41 -5.02 -5.62
CA ARG A 246 -14.85 -6.27 -6.15
C ARG A 246 -14.80 -7.36 -5.10
N ASP A 247 -14.67 -8.60 -5.53
CA ASP A 247 -14.30 -9.71 -4.64
C ASP A 247 -12.93 -9.42 -4.00
N ALA A 248 -12.86 -9.46 -2.67
CA ALA A 248 -11.65 -9.06 -1.94
C ALA A 248 -10.47 -10.00 -2.19
N ARG A 249 -10.71 -11.25 -2.53
CA ARG A 249 -9.68 -12.27 -2.75
C ARG A 249 -9.12 -12.22 -4.18
N THR A 250 -9.99 -12.02 -5.16
CA THR A 250 -9.64 -12.15 -6.59
C THR A 250 -9.52 -10.80 -7.31
N LEU A 251 -10.07 -9.73 -6.73
CA LEU A 251 -10.27 -8.41 -7.35
C LEU A 251 -11.14 -8.44 -8.62
N GLN A 252 -11.79 -9.55 -8.89
CA GLN A 252 -12.74 -9.71 -9.98
C GLN A 252 -14.13 -9.19 -9.60
N THR A 253 -15.03 -9.19 -10.55
CA THR A 253 -16.45 -8.86 -10.31
C THR A 253 -17.03 -9.77 -9.24
N ILE A 254 -17.89 -9.23 -8.38
CA ILE A 254 -18.62 -9.97 -7.35
C ILE A 254 -19.52 -11.01 -8.00
N THR A 255 -19.52 -12.19 -7.42
CA THR A 255 -20.39 -13.33 -7.79
C THR A 255 -21.17 -13.80 -6.57
N ALA A 256 -22.10 -14.74 -6.77
CA ALA A 256 -22.83 -15.37 -5.68
C ALA A 256 -21.93 -16.11 -4.66
N GLU A 257 -20.70 -16.44 -5.06
CA GLU A 257 -19.72 -17.15 -4.23
C GLU A 257 -18.81 -16.18 -3.43
N THR A 258 -18.91 -14.87 -3.69
CA THR A 258 -18.11 -13.87 -3.00
C THR A 258 -18.56 -13.75 -1.55
N THR A 259 -17.68 -14.06 -0.63
CA THR A 259 -17.94 -13.95 0.82
C THR A 259 -17.51 -12.62 1.41
N GLN A 260 -16.54 -11.95 0.78
CA GLN A 260 -16.06 -10.65 1.18
C GLN A 260 -15.80 -9.77 -0.05
N ALA A 261 -16.36 -8.58 -0.04
CA ALA A 261 -16.10 -7.56 -1.04
C ALA A 261 -14.99 -6.60 -0.55
N VAL A 262 -14.33 -5.94 -1.48
CA VAL A 262 -13.50 -4.77 -1.22
C VAL A 262 -14.03 -3.57 -2.02
N ILE A 263 -14.12 -2.43 -1.35
CA ILE A 263 -14.39 -1.14 -1.94
C ILE A 263 -13.05 -0.46 -2.15
N LEU A 264 -12.71 -0.12 -3.38
CA LEU A 264 -11.50 0.62 -3.74
C LEU A 264 -11.91 1.97 -4.28
N MET A 265 -11.42 3.05 -3.68
CA MET A 265 -11.83 4.40 -4.07
C MET A 265 -10.63 5.30 -4.28
N SER A 266 -10.70 6.13 -5.32
CA SER A 266 -9.79 7.24 -5.54
C SER A 266 -10.55 8.49 -6.00
N ALA A 267 -10.04 9.65 -5.60
CA ALA A 267 -10.55 10.94 -6.03
C ALA A 267 -9.46 12.01 -5.99
N PHE A 268 -9.52 12.95 -6.91
CA PHE A 268 -8.65 14.13 -6.86
C PHE A 268 -9.27 15.22 -5.99
N LEU A 269 -8.42 15.85 -5.19
CA LEU A 269 -8.74 17.04 -4.43
C LEU A 269 -7.55 18.00 -4.54
N GLY A 270 -7.72 19.09 -5.26
CA GLY A 270 -6.61 19.94 -5.65
C GLY A 270 -5.54 19.17 -6.42
N LYS A 271 -4.32 19.19 -5.92
CA LYS A 271 -3.18 18.48 -6.51
C LYS A 271 -3.01 17.03 -6.01
N ALA A 272 -3.77 16.64 -5.00
CA ALA A 272 -3.66 15.32 -4.39
C ALA A 272 -4.65 14.33 -5.03
N ARG A 273 -4.16 13.16 -5.41
CA ARG A 273 -4.96 11.97 -5.65
C ARG A 273 -5.06 11.19 -4.34
N LEU A 274 -6.21 11.22 -3.73
CA LEU A 274 -6.50 10.50 -2.48
C LEU A 274 -7.00 9.10 -2.82
N ILE A 275 -6.55 8.10 -2.08
CA ILE A 275 -7.04 6.72 -2.18
C ILE A 275 -7.48 6.21 -0.82
N ASP A 276 -8.44 5.32 -0.82
CA ASP A 276 -8.90 4.61 0.36
C ASP A 276 -9.53 3.27 -0.04
N ASN A 277 -9.63 2.35 0.91
CA ASN A 277 -10.34 1.09 0.70
C ASN A 277 -10.95 0.57 2.00
N GLN A 278 -11.93 -0.31 1.84
CA GLN A 278 -12.55 -1.03 2.96
C GLN A 278 -13.06 -2.38 2.48
N THR A 279 -12.83 -3.42 3.25
CA THR A 279 -13.47 -4.72 3.04
C THR A 279 -14.84 -4.78 3.70
N VAL A 280 -15.74 -5.55 3.11
CA VAL A 280 -17.13 -5.74 3.56
C VAL A 280 -17.48 -7.21 3.49
N ASP A 281 -17.87 -7.79 4.62
CA ASP A 281 -18.38 -9.18 4.62
C ASP A 281 -19.75 -9.23 3.96
N MET A 282 -19.90 -10.19 3.03
CA MET A 282 -21.12 -10.37 2.21
C MET A 282 -22.08 -11.39 2.79
N THR A 283 -21.67 -12.13 3.83
CA THR A 283 -22.53 -13.08 4.51
C THR A 283 -23.61 -12.34 5.28
N THR A 284 -24.83 -12.40 4.78
CA THR A 284 -26.01 -12.03 5.55
C THR A 284 -26.11 -12.93 6.77
N GLU A 285 -26.23 -12.36 7.96
CA GLU A 285 -26.73 -13.04 9.17
C GLU A 285 -28.19 -13.46 8.96
N ALA A 286 -28.42 -14.49 8.15
CA ALA A 286 -29.74 -15.06 7.87
C ALA A 286 -29.67 -16.58 8.00
N ALA A 287 -29.28 -17.10 9.18
CA ALA A 287 -29.35 -18.52 9.48
C ALA A 287 -29.34 -18.87 10.99
N GLU A 288 -29.76 -18.01 11.90
CA GLU A 288 -29.87 -18.38 13.33
C GLU A 288 -31.29 -18.33 13.92
N GLU A 289 -32.34 -18.15 13.11
CA GLU A 289 -33.74 -18.21 13.62
C GLU A 289 -34.54 -19.43 13.15
N SER A 290 -33.91 -20.55 12.82
CA SER A 290 -34.72 -21.76 12.47
C SER A 290 -34.27 -23.06 13.13
N SER A 291 -33.82 -23.02 14.40
CA SER A 291 -33.57 -24.24 15.16
C SER A 291 -34.14 -24.23 16.59
N GLU A 292 -35.25 -23.50 16.83
CA GLU A 292 -36.09 -23.76 18.00
C GLU A 292 -37.55 -23.79 17.52
N GLY A 293 -38.04 -25.00 17.23
CA GLY A 293 -39.39 -25.34 16.91
C GLY A 293 -39.59 -26.82 17.12
#